data_453b3591953e3f632958ac63fbed4cbf
#
_entry.id   453b3591953e3f632958ac63fbed4cbf
#
_cell.length_a   1.000
_cell.length_b   1.000
_cell.length_c   1.000
_cell.angle_alpha   90.00
_cell.angle_beta   90.00
_cell.angle_gamma   90.00
#
_symmetry.space_group_name_H-M   'P 1'
#
loop_
_entity.id
_entity.type
_entity.pdbx_description
1 polymer ?
#
loop_
_entity_poly.entity_id
_entity_poly.type
_entity_poly.pdbx_seq_one_letter_code
_entity_poly.pdbx_strand_id
1 'polypeptide(L)'
;MNRRNFKRKLRLFFISLFVVISFFSYLSGKFSKKNTHNNKTNTVFNSKKKIIKTNNKISKLDVDNLPVFNNKPYVVINDNNPDFENEKLEAKSFENYSNLDYLGRCGVADAIIGKDIMPTSKRENISSVKPTGWKKIRYDDIDGKSLYNRCHLIGFQLAGENANKKNLITGTRYLNVKGMLAFENMVCDYVKETNHHVRYRVKPIFIKDELVARGVQMEALSIEDDAIKFNVYCFNAQPNVEINYKDGTAKRIK
;
A
#
# COMPACT_ATOMS: atom_id res chain seq x y z
N MET A 1 -14.64 -2.45 24.50
CA MET A 1 -13.72 -3.61 24.56
C MET A 1 -12.45 -3.18 25.29
N ASN A 2 -11.91 -3.97 26.23
CA ASN A 2 -10.84 -3.52 27.12
C ASN A 2 -9.49 -3.43 26.32
N ARG A 3 -8.68 -2.40 26.56
CA ARG A 3 -7.34 -2.12 25.98
C ARG A 3 -6.43 -3.37 25.90
N ARG A 4 -6.56 -4.29 26.87
CA ARG A 4 -5.89 -5.60 26.90
C ARG A 4 -6.32 -6.53 25.74
N ASN A 5 -7.60 -6.52 25.37
CA ASN A 5 -8.14 -7.39 24.33
C ASN A 5 -7.76 -6.91 22.91
N PHE A 6 -7.65 -5.58 22.71
CA PHE A 6 -7.17 -5.02 21.44
C PHE A 6 -5.68 -5.37 21.20
N LYS A 7 -4.82 -5.11 22.20
CA LYS A 7 -3.38 -5.48 22.10
C LYS A 7 -3.17 -6.99 21.90
N ARG A 8 -4.03 -7.82 22.51
CA ARG A 8 -3.98 -9.29 22.32
C ARG A 8 -4.41 -9.71 20.92
N LYS A 9 -5.47 -9.12 20.34
CA LYS A 9 -5.91 -9.38 18.96
C LYS A 9 -4.87 -8.87 17.94
N LEU A 10 -4.29 -7.71 18.17
CA LEU A 10 -3.24 -7.14 17.33
C LEU A 10 -1.96 -8.01 17.38
N ARG A 11 -1.53 -8.49 18.56
CA ARG A 11 -0.42 -9.45 18.71
C ARG A 11 -0.72 -10.78 18.03
N LEU A 12 -1.94 -11.31 18.13
CA LEU A 12 -2.35 -12.54 17.46
C LEU A 12 -2.36 -12.39 15.93
N PHE A 13 -2.75 -11.22 15.42
CA PHE A 13 -2.67 -10.92 13.98
C PHE A 13 -1.22 -10.91 13.47
N PHE A 14 -0.30 -10.27 14.19
CA PHE A 14 1.13 -10.30 13.83
C PHE A 14 1.75 -11.68 14.01
N ILE A 15 1.37 -12.44 15.03
CA ILE A 15 1.85 -13.82 15.23
C ILE A 15 1.35 -14.74 14.11
N SER A 16 0.08 -14.62 13.67
CA SER A 16 -0.45 -15.40 12.56
C SER A 16 0.23 -15.05 11.24
N LEU A 17 0.56 -13.78 11.01
CA LEU A 17 1.30 -13.33 9.84
C LEU A 17 2.75 -13.89 9.84
N PHE A 18 3.42 -13.93 10.99
CA PHE A 18 4.76 -14.52 11.13
C PHE A 18 4.77 -16.03 10.97
N VAL A 19 3.76 -16.75 11.46
CA VAL A 19 3.63 -18.21 11.31
C VAL A 19 3.40 -18.61 9.86
N VAL A 20 2.63 -17.84 9.09
CA VAL A 20 2.44 -18.08 7.65
C VAL A 20 3.74 -17.89 6.88
N ILE A 21 4.53 -16.87 7.21
CA ILE A 21 5.83 -16.61 6.57
C ILE A 21 6.86 -17.71 6.92
N SER A 22 6.89 -18.19 8.16
CA SER A 22 7.80 -19.27 8.59
C SER A 22 7.39 -20.64 8.04
N PHE A 23 6.11 -20.90 7.82
CA PHE A 23 5.63 -22.16 7.22
C PHE A 23 5.98 -22.24 5.73
N PHE A 24 5.93 -21.12 4.99
CA PHE A 24 6.38 -21.06 3.59
C PHE A 24 7.89 -21.24 3.45
N SER A 25 8.71 -20.71 4.37
CA SER A 25 10.16 -20.93 4.34
C SER A 25 10.56 -22.35 4.74
N TYR A 26 9.78 -23.03 5.59
CA TYR A 26 10.00 -24.44 5.95
C TYR A 26 9.66 -25.39 4.78
N LEU A 27 8.64 -25.11 3.99
CA LEU A 27 8.28 -25.92 2.81
C LEU A 27 9.25 -25.76 1.65
N SER A 28 9.86 -24.58 1.46
CA SER A 28 10.87 -24.35 0.43
C SER A 28 12.23 -25.00 0.76
N GLY A 29 12.53 -25.25 2.03
CA GLY A 29 13.77 -25.90 2.48
C GLY A 29 13.82 -27.42 2.31
N LYS A 30 12.70 -28.10 2.08
CA LYS A 30 12.66 -29.59 1.97
C LYS A 30 12.88 -30.14 0.54
N PHE A 31 12.96 -29.30 -0.49
CA PHE A 31 13.13 -29.76 -1.88
C PHE A 31 14.56 -29.71 -2.43
N SER A 32 15.57 -29.49 -1.61
CA SER A 32 16.95 -29.45 -2.07
C SER A 32 17.87 -30.39 -1.28
N LYS A 33 17.68 -31.72 -1.47
CA LYS A 33 18.73 -32.73 -1.22
C LYS A 33 18.44 -34.00 -2.03
N LYS A 34 19.10 -34.14 -3.14
CA LYS A 34 19.76 -35.34 -3.73
C LYS A 34 20.12 -35.10 -5.18
N ASN A 35 21.42 -34.99 -5.48
CA ASN A 35 22.19 -35.96 -6.23
C ASN A 35 23.57 -35.40 -6.53
N THR A 36 24.57 -36.00 -5.91
CA THR A 36 25.98 -35.99 -6.32
C THR A 36 26.19 -37.12 -7.31
N HIS A 37 26.77 -36.85 -8.48
CA HIS A 37 27.88 -37.65 -9.04
C HIS A 37 28.62 -36.92 -10.18
N ASN A 38 29.93 -37.06 -10.12
CA ASN A 38 31.02 -36.55 -10.94
C ASN A 38 30.84 -36.65 -12.48
N ASN A 39 31.34 -35.68 -13.23
CA ASN A 39 32.57 -35.85 -14.05
C ASN A 39 33.09 -34.51 -14.61
N LYS A 40 34.44 -34.45 -14.67
CA LYS A 40 35.28 -33.37 -15.17
C LYS A 40 35.09 -33.13 -16.68
N THR A 41 35.12 -31.88 -17.10
CA THR A 41 36.12 -31.30 -18.03
C THR A 41 35.89 -29.80 -18.23
N ASN A 42 37.00 -29.09 -18.34
CA ASN A 42 37.19 -27.66 -18.46
C ASN A 42 36.48 -26.99 -19.65
N THR A 43 35.90 -25.80 -19.45
CA THR A 43 36.32 -24.59 -20.15
C THR A 43 35.75 -23.34 -19.49
N VAL A 44 36.59 -22.34 -19.35
CA VAL A 44 36.45 -21.05 -18.72
C VAL A 44 35.43 -20.18 -19.48
N PHE A 45 34.38 -19.69 -18.80
CA PHE A 45 33.84 -18.35 -19.03
C PHE A 45 33.32 -17.78 -17.71
N ASN A 46 34.14 -16.92 -17.13
CA ASN A 46 33.79 -16.13 -15.96
C ASN A 46 32.72 -15.07 -16.32
N SER A 47 31.50 -15.26 -15.88
CA SER A 47 30.63 -14.15 -15.60
C SER A 47 30.07 -14.33 -14.16
N LYS A 48 30.76 -13.73 -13.20
CA LYS A 48 30.31 -13.62 -11.82
C LYS A 48 28.99 -12.83 -11.79
N LYS A 49 27.87 -13.50 -11.92
CA LYS A 49 26.58 -12.96 -11.55
C LYS A 49 26.55 -12.88 -10.04
N LYS A 50 26.98 -11.74 -9.51
CA LYS A 50 26.93 -11.41 -8.08
C LYS A 50 25.45 -11.37 -7.70
N ILE A 51 24.93 -12.45 -7.12
CA ILE A 51 23.61 -12.45 -6.48
C ILE A 51 23.80 -11.59 -5.23
N ILE A 52 23.53 -10.31 -5.37
CA ILE A 52 23.41 -9.40 -4.24
C ILE A 52 22.08 -9.74 -3.55
N LYS A 53 22.13 -10.57 -2.50
CA LYS A 53 21.07 -10.64 -1.51
C LYS A 53 21.13 -9.33 -0.72
N THR A 54 20.59 -8.26 -1.27
CA THR A 54 20.38 -7.05 -0.52
C THR A 54 19.03 -7.16 0.19
N ASN A 55 19.05 -7.52 1.46
CA ASN A 55 18.02 -7.08 2.41
C ASN A 55 18.19 -5.56 2.54
N ASN A 56 17.92 -4.81 1.49
CA ASN A 56 18.00 -3.36 1.54
C ASN A 56 16.80 -2.86 2.33
N LYS A 57 17.04 -2.54 3.58
CA LYS A 57 16.18 -1.71 4.41
C LYS A 57 15.97 -0.38 3.65
N ILE A 58 14.72 -0.07 3.31
CA ILE A 58 14.38 1.17 2.63
C ILE A 58 14.18 2.22 3.72
N SER A 59 15.18 3.07 3.94
CA SER A 59 15.12 4.14 4.97
C SER A 59 14.24 5.31 4.54
N LYS A 60 14.18 5.60 3.24
CA LYS A 60 13.34 6.65 2.63
C LYS A 60 12.92 6.21 1.23
N LEU A 61 11.69 6.59 0.85
CA LEU A 61 11.22 6.34 -0.51
C LEU A 61 11.91 7.31 -1.48
N ASP A 62 12.65 6.75 -2.43
CA ASP A 62 13.30 7.50 -3.50
C ASP A 62 12.47 7.36 -4.77
N VAL A 63 11.99 8.48 -5.31
CA VAL A 63 11.12 8.50 -6.51
C VAL A 63 11.87 8.05 -7.76
N ASP A 64 13.18 8.33 -7.83
CA ASP A 64 14.02 7.92 -8.96
C ASP A 64 14.44 6.45 -8.90
N ASN A 65 14.28 5.82 -7.72
CA ASN A 65 14.67 4.43 -7.48
C ASN A 65 13.61 3.70 -6.65
N LEU A 66 12.39 3.62 -7.17
CA LEU A 66 11.28 2.95 -6.50
C LEU A 66 11.51 1.44 -6.36
N PRO A 67 11.02 0.83 -5.27
CA PRO A 67 11.03 -0.62 -5.12
C PRO A 67 10.34 -1.32 -6.30
N VAL A 68 10.90 -2.44 -6.73
CA VAL A 68 10.34 -3.25 -7.82
C VAL A 68 9.23 -4.15 -7.28
N PHE A 69 8.09 -4.15 -7.97
CA PHE A 69 6.97 -5.05 -7.65
C PHE A 69 7.39 -6.52 -7.84
N ASN A 70 7.19 -7.33 -6.82
CA ASN A 70 7.55 -8.76 -6.77
C ASN A 70 6.39 -9.63 -6.28
N ASN A 71 5.16 -9.30 -6.64
CA ASN A 71 3.90 -9.93 -6.19
C ASN A 71 3.59 -9.75 -4.69
N LYS A 72 4.33 -8.90 -3.99
CA LYS A 72 3.96 -8.41 -2.65
C LYS A 72 3.20 -7.10 -2.78
N PRO A 73 2.10 -6.91 -2.05
CA PRO A 73 1.26 -5.73 -2.21
C PRO A 73 1.92 -4.44 -1.71
N TYR A 74 2.86 -4.53 -0.79
CA TYR A 74 3.58 -3.40 -0.22
C TYR A 74 4.99 -3.77 0.24
N VAL A 75 5.78 -2.76 0.52
CA VAL A 75 7.06 -2.84 1.24
C VAL A 75 7.05 -1.86 2.40
N VAL A 76 7.80 -2.20 3.46
CA VAL A 76 7.98 -1.34 4.64
C VAL A 76 9.04 -0.28 4.34
N ILE A 77 8.77 0.96 4.73
CA ILE A 77 9.67 2.11 4.63
C ILE A 77 10.10 2.52 6.04
N ASN A 78 11.35 2.96 6.18
CA ASN A 78 11.91 3.53 7.41
C ASN A 78 11.60 2.69 8.66
N ASP A 79 11.81 1.36 8.58
CA ASP A 79 11.47 0.41 9.68
C ASP A 79 10.06 0.59 10.24
N ASN A 80 9.13 0.93 9.37
CA ASN A 80 7.74 1.18 9.75
C ASN A 80 7.54 2.45 10.61
N ASN A 81 8.52 3.38 10.63
CA ASN A 81 8.40 4.65 11.30
C ASN A 81 7.84 5.70 10.33
N PRO A 82 6.68 6.32 10.61
CA PRO A 82 6.15 7.43 9.84
C PRO A 82 7.00 8.69 10.07
N ASP A 83 7.01 9.58 9.09
CA ASP A 83 7.76 10.84 9.14
C ASP A 83 6.88 11.99 9.65
N PHE A 84 6.56 11.92 10.97
CA PHE A 84 5.80 12.96 11.70
C PHE A 84 6.60 13.55 12.87
N GLU A 85 7.92 13.30 12.94
CA GLU A 85 8.74 13.62 14.12
C GLU A 85 8.76 15.12 14.49
N ASN A 86 8.58 16.01 13.50
CA ASN A 86 8.59 17.46 13.73
C ASN A 86 7.17 18.08 13.77
N GLU A 87 6.13 17.25 13.76
CA GLU A 87 4.75 17.72 13.79
C GLU A 87 4.24 17.78 15.23
N LYS A 88 3.66 18.93 15.64
CA LYS A 88 2.90 18.98 16.88
C LYS A 88 1.56 18.28 16.64
N LEU A 89 1.45 17.03 17.11
CA LEU A 89 0.24 16.25 16.97
C LEU A 89 -0.74 16.60 18.09
N GLU A 90 -1.89 17.13 17.70
CA GLU A 90 -3.02 17.38 18.59
C GLU A 90 -4.15 16.39 18.26
N ALA A 91 -4.85 15.89 19.28
CA ALA A 91 -5.99 14.99 19.12
C ALA A 91 -7.23 15.77 18.66
N LYS A 92 -7.12 16.42 17.51
CA LYS A 92 -8.17 17.20 16.84
C LYS A 92 -8.30 16.75 15.40
N SER A 93 -9.46 16.22 15.04
CA SER A 93 -9.70 15.70 13.70
C SER A 93 -9.63 16.80 12.64
N PHE A 94 -9.04 16.47 11.52
CA PHE A 94 -9.08 17.23 10.27
C PHE A 94 -8.84 16.33 9.08
N GLU A 95 -9.19 16.80 7.90
CA GLU A 95 -8.76 16.25 6.62
C GLU A 95 -8.35 17.37 5.66
N ASN A 96 -7.33 17.12 4.89
CA ASN A 96 -6.81 18.05 3.90
C ASN A 96 -6.35 17.30 2.66
N TYR A 97 -6.70 17.83 1.49
CA TYR A 97 -6.36 17.27 0.19
C TYR A 97 -5.63 18.33 -0.62
N SER A 98 -4.39 18.05 -1.00
CA SER A 98 -3.60 18.93 -1.84
C SER A 98 -4.35 19.29 -3.12
N ASN A 99 -4.11 20.48 -3.65
CA ASN A 99 -4.63 20.84 -4.97
C ASN A 99 -4.09 19.86 -6.02
N LEU A 100 -4.89 19.63 -7.05
CA LEU A 100 -4.43 18.87 -8.22
C LEU A 100 -3.26 19.63 -8.85
N ASP A 101 -2.28 18.89 -9.33
CA ASP A 101 -1.16 19.50 -10.06
C ASP A 101 -1.56 19.93 -11.49
N TYR A 102 -0.61 20.45 -12.26
CA TYR A 102 -0.84 20.93 -13.63
C TYR A 102 -1.31 19.83 -14.60
N LEU A 103 -1.09 18.56 -14.29
CA LEU A 103 -1.63 17.40 -15.04
C LEU A 103 -2.99 16.92 -14.50
N GLY A 104 -3.52 17.54 -13.45
CA GLY A 104 -4.76 17.14 -12.79
C GLY A 104 -4.60 15.93 -11.85
N ARG A 105 -3.37 15.60 -11.42
CA ARG A 105 -3.07 14.47 -10.53
C ARG A 105 -3.26 14.87 -9.07
N CYS A 106 -3.70 13.91 -8.25
CA CYS A 106 -3.77 14.09 -6.79
C CYS A 106 -2.39 14.28 -6.18
N GLY A 107 -2.29 15.18 -5.21
CA GLY A 107 -1.16 15.30 -4.31
C GLY A 107 -1.37 14.52 -3.00
N VAL A 108 -0.78 15.01 -1.92
CA VAL A 108 -0.90 14.39 -0.60
C VAL A 108 -2.33 14.53 -0.07
N ALA A 109 -2.88 13.44 0.45
CA ALA A 109 -4.06 13.44 1.30
C ALA A 109 -3.60 13.24 2.77
N ASP A 110 -4.05 14.10 3.66
CA ASP A 110 -3.50 14.31 4.97
C ASP A 110 -4.60 14.51 6.00
N ALA A 111 -4.57 13.79 7.12
CA ALA A 111 -5.64 13.83 8.10
C ALA A 111 -5.17 13.49 9.52
N ILE A 112 -5.96 13.91 10.49
CA ILE A 112 -6.07 13.27 11.80
C ILE A 112 -7.45 12.62 11.86
N ILE A 113 -7.45 11.30 11.78
CA ILE A 113 -8.69 10.50 11.80
C ILE A 113 -9.17 10.35 13.25
N GLY A 114 -10.31 10.92 13.54
CA GLY A 114 -11.06 10.71 14.76
C GLY A 114 -12.47 10.22 14.44
N LYS A 115 -13.19 9.78 15.44
CA LYS A 115 -14.54 9.22 15.27
C LYS A 115 -15.55 10.23 14.72
N ASP A 116 -15.35 11.51 14.97
CA ASP A 116 -16.18 12.63 14.58
C ASP A 116 -16.23 12.88 13.06
N ILE A 117 -15.14 12.55 12.32
CA ILE A 117 -15.11 12.66 10.85
C ILE A 117 -15.42 11.36 10.12
N MET A 118 -15.60 10.25 10.84
CA MET A 118 -15.98 8.97 10.20
C MET A 118 -17.40 9.05 9.63
N PRO A 119 -17.70 8.26 8.55
CA PRO A 119 -18.99 8.35 7.89
C PRO A 119 -20.15 7.97 8.81
N THR A 120 -21.19 8.80 8.81
CA THR A 120 -22.48 8.55 9.45
C THR A 120 -23.56 8.13 8.46
N SER A 121 -23.28 8.22 7.15
CA SER A 121 -24.16 7.85 6.07
C SER A 121 -23.57 6.75 5.18
N LYS A 122 -24.38 6.17 4.29
CA LYS A 122 -23.91 5.17 3.32
C LYS A 122 -23.06 5.82 2.24
N ARG A 123 -22.07 5.05 1.76
CA ARG A 123 -21.22 5.44 0.64
C ARG A 123 -22.06 5.70 -0.62
N GLU A 124 -21.78 6.81 -1.28
CA GLU A 124 -22.41 7.21 -2.52
C GLU A 124 -21.68 6.69 -3.77
N ASN A 125 -22.32 6.89 -4.94
CA ASN A 125 -21.72 6.54 -6.22
C ASN A 125 -20.67 7.57 -6.62
N ILE A 126 -19.45 7.09 -6.89
CA ILE A 126 -18.30 7.91 -7.30
C ILE A 126 -17.95 7.76 -8.79
N SER A 127 -18.84 7.18 -9.61
CA SER A 127 -18.58 6.88 -11.03
C SER A 127 -18.38 8.12 -11.90
N SER A 128 -18.88 9.28 -11.47
CA SER A 128 -18.71 10.58 -12.14
C SER A 128 -17.24 11.04 -12.16
N VAL A 129 -16.45 10.67 -11.18
CA VAL A 129 -15.02 11.04 -11.12
C VAL A 129 -14.21 10.13 -12.03
N LYS A 130 -13.41 10.73 -12.90
CA LYS A 130 -12.42 10.04 -13.73
C LYS A 130 -11.03 10.58 -13.34
N PRO A 131 -10.29 9.87 -12.48
CA PRO A 131 -8.93 10.26 -12.13
C PRO A 131 -8.03 10.25 -13.37
N THR A 132 -6.85 10.86 -13.28
CA THR A 132 -5.87 10.84 -14.38
C THR A 132 -5.52 9.41 -14.80
N GLY A 133 -5.29 9.19 -16.09
CA GLY A 133 -4.97 7.86 -16.63
C GLY A 133 -6.11 6.83 -16.54
N TRP A 134 -7.37 7.26 -16.24
CA TRP A 134 -8.49 6.34 -16.11
C TRP A 134 -8.80 5.61 -17.41
N LYS A 135 -8.77 4.27 -17.38
CA LYS A 135 -9.21 3.38 -18.46
C LYS A 135 -10.19 2.33 -17.90
N LYS A 136 -11.20 1.99 -18.70
CA LYS A 136 -12.10 0.89 -18.36
C LYS A 136 -11.56 -0.41 -18.95
N ILE A 137 -10.72 -1.11 -18.19
CA ILE A 137 -10.10 -2.38 -18.58
C ILE A 137 -10.68 -3.51 -17.73
N ARG A 138 -11.06 -4.62 -18.37
CA ARG A 138 -11.63 -5.78 -17.71
C ARG A 138 -10.81 -7.03 -18.00
N TYR A 139 -10.62 -7.84 -16.95
CA TYR A 139 -10.03 -9.17 -17.01
C TYR A 139 -10.84 -10.11 -16.11
N ASP A 140 -11.26 -11.27 -16.61
CA ASP A 140 -12.17 -12.17 -15.92
C ASP A 140 -11.59 -12.81 -14.66
N ASP A 141 -10.27 -12.96 -14.60
CA ASP A 141 -9.52 -13.51 -13.49
C ASP A 141 -9.15 -12.50 -12.39
N ILE A 142 -9.47 -11.23 -12.57
CA ILE A 142 -9.34 -10.21 -11.52
C ILE A 142 -10.62 -10.18 -10.68
N ASP A 143 -10.49 -10.16 -9.36
CA ASP A 143 -11.61 -9.96 -8.44
C ASP A 143 -12.41 -8.70 -8.84
N GLY A 144 -13.73 -8.83 -9.00
CA GLY A 144 -14.60 -7.78 -9.51
C GLY A 144 -14.40 -7.45 -11.00
N LYS A 145 -13.58 -8.23 -11.73
CA LYS A 145 -13.36 -8.18 -13.19
C LYS A 145 -12.89 -6.83 -13.73
N SER A 146 -12.53 -5.87 -12.89
CA SER A 146 -12.03 -4.56 -13.27
C SER A 146 -10.60 -4.38 -12.83
N LEU A 147 -9.70 -4.05 -13.77
CA LEU A 147 -8.31 -3.76 -13.46
C LEU A 147 -8.21 -2.56 -12.52
N TYR A 148 -8.92 -1.47 -12.85
CA TYR A 148 -8.86 -0.23 -12.11
C TYR A 148 -10.10 0.02 -11.26
N ASN A 149 -9.85 0.58 -10.09
CA ASN A 149 -10.82 1.19 -9.18
C ASN A 149 -10.56 2.69 -9.09
N ARG A 150 -11.59 3.46 -8.78
CA ARG A 150 -11.43 4.81 -8.25
C ARG A 150 -11.00 4.64 -6.81
N CYS A 151 -9.68 4.66 -6.61
CA CYS A 151 -9.06 4.35 -5.34
C CYS A 151 -8.98 5.61 -4.50
N HIS A 152 -9.63 5.63 -3.33
CA HIS A 152 -9.46 6.71 -2.38
C HIS A 152 -8.05 6.68 -1.80
N LEU A 153 -7.43 7.85 -1.60
CA LEU A 153 -6.22 7.99 -0.81
C LEU A 153 -6.55 7.85 0.69
N ILE A 154 -7.51 8.62 1.19
CA ILE A 154 -8.14 8.40 2.49
C ILE A 154 -9.47 7.69 2.26
N GLY A 155 -9.57 6.44 2.71
CA GLY A 155 -10.74 5.59 2.48
C GLY A 155 -12.03 6.19 3.04
N PHE A 156 -13.16 5.98 2.35
CA PHE A 156 -14.49 6.44 2.80
C PHE A 156 -14.78 6.10 4.26
N GLN A 157 -14.38 4.92 4.70
CA GLN A 157 -14.60 4.46 6.08
C GLN A 157 -13.85 5.28 7.15
N LEU A 158 -12.87 6.10 6.75
CA LEU A 158 -12.05 6.90 7.66
C LEU A 158 -12.53 8.35 7.78
N ALA A 159 -12.99 8.97 6.67
CA ALA A 159 -13.33 10.39 6.64
C ALA A 159 -14.66 10.71 5.91
N GLY A 160 -15.43 9.71 5.48
CA GLY A 160 -16.74 9.92 4.85
C GLY A 160 -16.71 10.55 3.45
N GLU A 161 -15.53 10.82 2.88
CA GLU A 161 -15.37 11.44 1.57
C GLU A 161 -15.81 10.53 0.41
N ASN A 162 -16.71 11.02 -0.46
CA ASN A 162 -17.22 10.27 -1.59
C ASN A 162 -16.50 10.64 -2.90
N ALA A 163 -17.05 11.58 -3.66
CA ALA A 163 -16.63 11.92 -5.04
C ALA A 163 -15.60 13.07 -5.09
N ASN A 164 -14.74 13.18 -4.10
CA ASN A 164 -13.70 14.19 -4.07
C ASN A 164 -12.59 13.87 -5.08
N LYS A 165 -12.44 14.72 -6.11
CA LYS A 165 -11.43 14.55 -7.16
C LYS A 165 -9.99 14.59 -6.63
N LYS A 166 -9.74 15.28 -5.51
CA LYS A 166 -8.43 15.42 -4.88
C LYS A 166 -8.06 14.17 -4.04
N ASN A 167 -9.03 13.29 -3.80
CA ASN A 167 -8.88 12.07 -3.00
C ASN A 167 -8.96 10.77 -3.83
N LEU A 168 -9.11 10.86 -5.16
CA LEU A 168 -9.33 9.69 -6.01
C LEU A 168 -8.24 9.55 -7.07
N ILE A 169 -7.58 8.40 -7.09
CA ILE A 169 -6.59 8.03 -8.11
C ILE A 169 -7.06 6.82 -8.94
N THR A 170 -6.48 6.64 -10.11
CA THR A 170 -6.58 5.39 -10.86
C THR A 170 -5.72 4.34 -10.18
N GLY A 171 -6.32 3.52 -9.33
CA GLY A 171 -5.67 2.44 -8.61
C GLY A 171 -6.07 1.07 -9.13
N THR A 172 -5.14 0.12 -9.16
CA THR A 172 -5.48 -1.27 -9.49
C THR A 172 -6.37 -1.89 -8.42
N ARG A 173 -7.11 -2.93 -8.78
CA ARG A 173 -7.85 -3.73 -7.80
C ARG A 173 -6.91 -4.30 -6.73
N TYR A 174 -5.70 -4.70 -7.13
CA TYR A 174 -4.68 -5.23 -6.22
C TYR A 174 -4.18 -4.18 -5.22
N LEU A 175 -3.85 -2.96 -5.68
CA LEU A 175 -3.52 -1.85 -4.80
C LEU A 175 -4.63 -1.62 -3.78
N ASN A 176 -5.87 -1.44 -4.27
CA ASN A 176 -7.01 -1.05 -3.44
C ASN A 176 -7.33 -2.11 -2.37
N VAL A 177 -7.33 -3.41 -2.73
CA VAL A 177 -7.82 -4.49 -1.84
C VAL A 177 -6.69 -5.21 -1.12
N LYS A 178 -5.55 -5.42 -1.76
CA LYS A 178 -4.42 -6.14 -1.16
C LYS A 178 -3.37 -5.21 -0.58
N GLY A 179 -3.21 -4.02 -1.15
CA GLY A 179 -2.28 -3.00 -0.66
C GLY A 179 -2.88 -2.19 0.49
N MET A 180 -3.86 -1.35 0.21
CA MET A 180 -4.31 -0.29 1.12
C MET A 180 -5.32 -0.76 2.18
N LEU A 181 -6.31 -1.59 1.80
CA LEU A 181 -7.47 -1.90 2.64
C LEU A 181 -7.12 -2.46 4.03
N ALA A 182 -6.05 -3.25 4.15
CA ALA A 182 -5.64 -3.82 5.44
C ALA A 182 -5.19 -2.71 6.44
N PHE A 183 -4.50 -1.69 5.95
CA PHE A 183 -4.05 -0.55 6.74
C PHE A 183 -5.21 0.39 7.08
N GLU A 184 -6.11 0.63 6.12
CA GLU A 184 -7.32 1.40 6.34
C GLU A 184 -8.22 0.75 7.41
N ASN A 185 -8.42 -0.57 7.33
CA ASN A 185 -9.18 -1.31 8.33
C ASN A 185 -8.54 -1.23 9.72
N MET A 186 -7.21 -1.35 9.80
CA MET A 186 -6.47 -1.23 11.06
C MET A 186 -6.73 0.12 11.74
N VAL A 187 -6.66 1.22 10.98
CA VAL A 187 -6.96 2.56 11.49
C VAL A 187 -8.43 2.70 11.86
N CYS A 188 -9.33 2.24 10.99
CA CYS A 188 -10.78 2.31 11.22
C CYS A 188 -11.22 1.57 12.50
N ASP A 189 -10.74 0.34 12.66
CA ASP A 189 -11.08 -0.49 13.84
C ASP A 189 -10.50 0.13 15.12
N TYR A 190 -9.25 0.62 15.07
CA TYR A 190 -8.62 1.28 16.20
C TYR A 190 -9.43 2.52 16.65
N VAL A 191 -9.77 3.44 15.73
CA VAL A 191 -10.53 4.65 16.06
C VAL A 191 -11.91 4.30 16.60
N LYS A 192 -12.61 3.32 16.03
CA LYS A 192 -13.93 2.87 16.51
C LYS A 192 -13.88 2.24 17.91
N GLU A 193 -12.85 1.45 18.19
CA GLU A 193 -12.73 0.70 19.43
C GLU A 193 -12.23 1.56 20.60
N THR A 194 -11.35 2.53 20.32
CA THR A 194 -10.67 3.33 21.36
C THR A 194 -11.23 4.74 21.51
N ASN A 195 -11.86 5.28 20.47
CA ASN A 195 -12.20 6.71 20.33
C ASN A 195 -10.97 7.64 20.35
N HIS A 196 -9.78 7.10 20.08
CA HIS A 196 -8.53 7.83 19.93
C HIS A 196 -8.34 8.30 18.48
N HIS A 197 -7.35 9.15 18.27
CA HIS A 197 -7.04 9.75 16.98
C HIS A 197 -5.81 9.10 16.33
N VAL A 198 -5.81 9.11 15.00
CA VAL A 198 -4.68 8.62 14.20
C VAL A 198 -4.25 9.70 13.21
N ARG A 199 -3.00 10.16 13.32
CA ARG A 199 -2.35 10.91 12.26
C ARG A 199 -2.18 10.00 11.06
N TYR A 200 -2.71 10.40 9.90
CA TYR A 200 -2.78 9.58 8.71
C TYR A 200 -2.42 10.38 7.47
N ARG A 201 -1.49 9.89 6.66
CA ARG A 201 -1.06 10.56 5.43
C ARG A 201 -0.89 9.55 4.31
N VAL A 202 -1.41 9.89 3.13
CA VAL A 202 -1.24 9.10 1.91
C VAL A 202 -0.71 9.98 0.80
N LYS A 203 0.44 9.58 0.24
CA LYS A 203 1.12 10.29 -0.84
C LYS A 203 1.16 9.41 -2.09
N PRO A 204 0.43 9.73 -3.17
CA PRO A 204 0.59 9.06 -4.44
C PRO A 204 1.93 9.43 -5.08
N ILE A 205 2.60 8.44 -5.67
CA ILE A 205 3.94 8.61 -6.25
C ILE A 205 3.83 8.50 -7.77
N PHE A 206 4.09 9.60 -8.45
CA PHE A 206 4.15 9.67 -9.92
C PHE A 206 5.60 9.91 -10.36
N ILE A 207 5.98 9.38 -11.51
CA ILE A 207 7.28 9.67 -12.14
C ILE A 207 7.03 10.60 -13.33
N LYS A 208 7.69 11.77 -13.33
CA LYS A 208 7.58 12.76 -14.40
C LYS A 208 6.12 13.03 -14.79
N ASP A 209 5.78 12.84 -16.07
CA ASP A 209 4.45 13.14 -16.65
C ASP A 209 3.48 11.95 -16.65
N GLU A 210 3.74 10.94 -15.83
CA GLU A 210 2.84 9.78 -15.71
C GLU A 210 1.50 10.19 -15.12
N LEU A 211 0.42 9.70 -15.74
CA LEU A 211 -0.95 9.99 -15.31
C LEU A 211 -1.50 8.98 -14.29
N VAL A 212 -0.81 7.85 -14.12
CA VAL A 212 -1.14 6.83 -13.12
C VAL A 212 -0.01 6.76 -12.10
N ALA A 213 -0.33 6.82 -10.82
CA ALA A 213 0.67 6.70 -9.77
C ALA A 213 1.33 5.30 -9.79
N ARG A 214 2.65 5.23 -9.56
CA ARG A 214 3.39 3.97 -9.40
C ARG A 214 2.99 3.20 -8.15
N GLY A 215 2.52 3.91 -7.15
CA GLY A 215 2.05 3.40 -5.88
C GLY A 215 1.66 4.54 -4.96
N VAL A 216 1.37 4.21 -3.71
CA VAL A 216 1.11 5.18 -2.66
C VAL A 216 1.98 4.88 -1.43
N GLN A 217 2.57 5.91 -0.85
CA GLN A 217 3.13 5.81 0.50
C GLN A 217 2.01 6.10 1.49
N MET A 218 1.82 5.20 2.44
CA MET A 218 0.85 5.34 3.52
C MET A 218 1.59 5.39 4.85
N GLU A 219 1.26 6.38 5.68
CA GLU A 219 1.87 6.60 6.98
C GLU A 219 0.79 6.80 8.03
N ALA A 220 0.96 6.22 9.21
CA ALA A 220 0.06 6.42 10.33
C ALA A 220 0.76 6.32 11.68
N LEU A 221 0.24 7.11 12.63
CA LEU A 221 0.66 7.12 14.03
C LEU A 221 -0.54 7.43 14.91
N SER A 222 -0.84 6.59 15.90
CA SER A 222 -1.84 6.93 16.91
C SER A 222 -1.29 8.03 17.84
N ILE A 223 -2.14 9.02 18.16
CA ILE A 223 -1.71 10.23 18.88
C ILE A 223 -1.64 9.99 20.38
N GLU A 224 -2.62 9.30 20.95
CA GLU A 224 -2.76 9.12 22.41
C GLU A 224 -1.99 7.89 22.93
N ASP A 225 -1.47 7.04 22.05
CA ASP A 225 -0.72 5.86 22.43
C ASP A 225 0.16 5.35 21.26
N ASP A 226 0.81 4.20 21.42
CA ASP A 226 1.69 3.58 20.42
C ASP A 226 1.02 2.40 19.68
N ALA A 227 -0.32 2.32 19.64
CA ALA A 227 -1.00 1.14 19.13
C ALA A 227 -1.00 1.06 17.61
N ILE A 228 -1.06 2.20 16.92
CA ILE A 228 -0.98 2.30 15.46
C ILE A 228 0.32 2.99 15.08
N LYS A 229 1.13 2.31 14.26
CA LYS A 229 2.36 2.86 13.70
C LYS A 229 2.71 2.11 12.42
N PHE A 230 2.73 2.81 11.28
CA PHE A 230 3.24 2.24 10.05
C PHE A 230 3.72 3.28 9.04
N ASN A 231 4.65 2.86 8.18
CA ASN A 231 5.12 3.57 7.00
C ASN A 231 5.38 2.52 5.91
N VAL A 232 4.53 2.51 4.90
CA VAL A 232 4.57 1.51 3.84
C VAL A 232 4.40 2.14 2.46
N TYR A 233 5.02 1.53 1.44
CA TYR A 233 4.76 1.83 0.05
C TYR A 233 3.95 0.69 -0.57
N CYS A 234 2.71 0.98 -0.97
CA CYS A 234 1.80 0.05 -1.63
C CYS A 234 1.91 0.22 -3.14
N PHE A 235 2.17 -0.89 -3.86
CA PHE A 235 2.37 -0.89 -5.30
C PHE A 235 1.05 -0.72 -6.06
N ASN A 236 0.99 0.22 -7.00
CA ASN A 236 -0.11 0.30 -7.96
C ASN A 236 0.17 -0.63 -9.15
N ALA A 237 0.16 -1.90 -8.88
CA ALA A 237 0.45 -2.98 -9.81
C ALA A 237 -0.67 -4.03 -9.77
N GLN A 238 -0.68 -4.94 -10.72
CA GLN A 238 -1.56 -6.11 -10.74
C GLN A 238 -0.74 -7.30 -11.20
N PRO A 239 -0.74 -8.45 -10.48
CA PRO A 239 -0.05 -9.66 -10.93
C PRO A 239 -0.44 -10.03 -12.37
N ASN A 240 0.54 -10.44 -13.19
CA ASN A 240 0.39 -10.81 -14.58
C ASN A 240 -0.18 -9.72 -15.51
N VAL A 241 -0.05 -8.44 -15.13
CA VAL A 241 -0.45 -7.29 -15.96
C VAL A 241 0.69 -6.27 -16.00
N GLU A 242 1.08 -5.87 -17.18
CA GLU A 242 1.95 -4.73 -17.42
C GLU A 242 1.10 -3.48 -17.61
N ILE A 243 1.38 -2.45 -16.80
CA ILE A 243 0.69 -1.17 -16.82
C ILE A 243 1.59 -0.12 -17.46
N ASN A 244 1.06 0.61 -18.42
CA ASN A 244 1.66 1.84 -18.91
C ASN A 244 1.20 2.99 -18.01
N TYR A 245 2.05 3.42 -17.09
CA TYR A 245 1.72 4.48 -16.13
C TYR A 245 1.59 5.86 -16.78
N LYS A 246 2.10 6.03 -18.01
CA LYS A 246 1.98 7.30 -18.73
C LYS A 246 0.53 7.63 -19.07
N ASP A 247 -0.30 6.63 -19.39
CA ASP A 247 -1.66 6.85 -19.88
C ASP A 247 -2.72 5.91 -19.32
N GLY A 248 -2.33 4.92 -18.51
CA GLY A 248 -3.21 3.92 -17.91
C GLY A 248 -3.61 2.77 -18.82
N THR A 249 -3.04 2.64 -20.02
CA THR A 249 -3.22 1.43 -20.83
C THR A 249 -2.52 0.24 -20.16
N ALA A 250 -3.00 -0.98 -20.40
CA ALA A 250 -2.43 -2.18 -19.81
C ALA A 250 -2.59 -3.40 -20.72
N LYS A 251 -1.69 -4.36 -20.57
CA LYS A 251 -1.72 -5.64 -21.29
C LYS A 251 -1.38 -6.79 -20.36
N ARG A 252 -1.84 -8.00 -20.70
CA ARG A 252 -1.44 -9.23 -20.02
C ARG A 252 0.02 -9.54 -20.30
N ILE A 253 0.73 -9.96 -19.24
CA ILE A 253 2.04 -10.62 -19.36
C ILE A 253 1.73 -12.12 -19.52
N LYS A 254 2.26 -12.73 -20.58
CA LYS A 254 2.16 -14.16 -20.83
C LYS A 254 3.05 -14.95 -19.88
#